data_ff5b03df5de30e00dfba086665ab7409
#
_entry.id   ff5b03df5de30e00dfba086665ab7409
#
_cell.length_a   1.000
_cell.length_b   1.000
_cell.length_c   1.000
_cell.angle_alpha   90.00
_cell.angle_beta   90.00
_cell.angle_gamma   90.00
#
_symmetry.space_group_name_H-M   'P 1'
#
loop_
_entity.id
_entity.type
_entity.pdbx_description
1 polymer ?
#
loop_
_entity_poly.entity_id
_entity_poly.type
_entity_poly.pdbx_seq_one_letter_code
_entity_poly.pdbx_strand_id
1 'polypeptide(L)'
;MGIPPLYESAKQYLKNGTRVDVVMGANDSQSLFFIDEFKELGCQVYVATMDGSLGSKGTVLDAIKENDISCDFILACGPLPMLRALNSQYKKGYISLEARMACGMGACMGCVVKDIEGHSLRVCKDGPVFEMGKVVL
;
A
#
# COMPACT_ATOMS: atom_id res chain seq x y z
N MET A 1 0.71 9.32 0.69
CA MET A 1 -0.73 9.33 1.09
C MET A 1 -1.49 8.24 0.36
N GLY A 2 -1.57 7.06 0.95
CA GLY A 2 -2.18 5.89 0.32
C GLY A 2 -3.59 5.55 0.80
N ILE A 3 -4.09 6.24 1.83
CA ILE A 3 -5.32 5.87 2.51
C ILE A 3 -6.58 6.09 1.65
N PRO A 4 -6.81 7.26 1.03
CA PRO A 4 -8.05 7.49 0.28
C PRO A 4 -8.30 6.50 -0.86
N PRO A 5 -7.33 6.19 -1.74
CA PRO A 5 -7.57 5.20 -2.79
C PRO A 5 -7.82 3.79 -2.25
N LEU A 6 -7.18 3.41 -1.15
CA LEU A 6 -7.39 2.11 -0.52
C LEU A 6 -8.76 2.04 0.16
N TYR A 7 -9.28 3.14 0.68
CA TYR A 7 -10.63 3.21 1.25
C TYR A 7 -11.69 2.83 0.21
N GLU A 8 -11.64 3.41 -0.98
CA GLU A 8 -12.57 3.08 -2.05
C GLU A 8 -12.42 1.63 -2.52
N SER A 9 -11.19 1.14 -2.63
CA SER A 9 -10.93 -0.26 -2.96
C SER A 9 -11.52 -1.21 -1.91
N ALA A 10 -11.33 -0.93 -0.62
CA ALA A 10 -11.90 -1.71 0.47
C ALA A 10 -13.44 -1.76 0.39
N LYS A 11 -14.06 -0.64 0.11
CA LYS A 11 -15.50 -0.52 -0.07
C LYS A 11 -16.02 -1.42 -1.19
N GLN A 12 -15.34 -1.44 -2.33
CA GLN A 12 -15.71 -2.29 -3.48
C GLN A 12 -15.56 -3.78 -3.16
N TYR A 13 -14.45 -4.18 -2.52
CA TYR A 13 -14.24 -5.58 -2.13
C TYR A 13 -15.27 -6.06 -1.11
N LEU A 14 -15.60 -5.26 -0.11
CA LEU A 14 -16.63 -5.59 0.88
C LEU A 14 -18.01 -5.73 0.23
N LYS A 15 -18.32 -4.91 -0.74
CA LYS A 15 -19.56 -4.99 -1.53
C LYS A 15 -19.72 -6.33 -2.24
N ASN A 16 -18.61 -6.93 -2.65
CA ASN A 16 -18.55 -8.23 -3.31
C ASN A 16 -18.47 -9.42 -2.33
N GLY A 17 -18.59 -9.17 -1.04
CA GLY A 17 -18.56 -10.20 0.00
C GLY A 17 -17.15 -10.67 0.40
N THR A 18 -16.11 -9.96 -0.02
CA THR A 18 -14.72 -10.27 0.32
C THR A 18 -14.37 -9.72 1.71
N ARG A 19 -13.71 -10.54 2.54
CA ARG A 19 -13.14 -10.06 3.80
C ARG A 19 -11.98 -9.12 3.54
N VAL A 20 -11.97 -7.95 4.17
CA VAL A 20 -10.91 -6.95 4.04
C VAL A 20 -10.28 -6.67 5.39
N ASP A 21 -8.99 -6.89 5.48
CA ASP A 21 -8.16 -6.49 6.62
C ASP A 21 -7.32 -5.29 6.21
N VAL A 22 -7.37 -4.22 7.00
CA VAL A 22 -6.65 -2.98 6.75
C VAL A 22 -5.50 -2.85 7.75
N VAL A 23 -4.30 -2.67 7.26
CA VAL A 23 -3.11 -2.44 8.09
C VAL A 23 -2.57 -1.05 7.79
N MET A 24 -2.56 -0.20 8.79
CA MET A 24 -2.12 1.19 8.68
C MET A 24 -0.82 1.39 9.46
N GLY A 25 0.14 2.07 8.83
CA GLY A 25 1.41 2.40 9.46
C GLY A 25 1.65 3.90 9.50
N ALA A 26 2.16 4.38 10.61
CA ALA A 26 2.54 5.78 10.80
C ALA A 26 3.70 5.92 11.79
N ASN A 27 4.25 7.14 11.93
CA ASN A 27 5.30 7.41 12.91
C ASN A 27 4.73 7.42 14.34
N ASP A 28 3.53 7.98 14.49
CA ASP A 28 2.84 8.12 15.77
C ASP A 28 1.32 8.02 15.61
N SER A 29 0.59 8.00 16.72
CA SER A 29 -0.87 7.91 16.72
C SER A 29 -1.55 9.14 16.12
N GLN A 30 -0.93 10.30 16.18
CA GLN A 30 -1.50 11.54 15.66
C GLN A 30 -1.47 11.64 14.14
N SER A 31 -0.57 10.89 13.50
CA SER A 31 -0.46 10.82 12.04
C SER A 31 -1.47 9.89 11.39
N LEU A 32 -2.23 9.15 12.18
CA LEU A 32 -3.24 8.21 11.70
C LEU A 32 -4.60 8.89 11.49
N PHE A 33 -5.26 8.51 10.41
CA PHE A 33 -6.60 8.98 10.07
C PHE A 33 -7.36 7.89 9.31
N PHE A 34 -8.68 8.03 9.19
CA PHE A 34 -9.57 7.06 8.53
C PHE A 34 -9.74 5.71 9.27
N ILE A 35 -9.26 5.57 10.49
CA ILE A 35 -9.42 4.31 11.25
C ILE A 35 -10.91 3.99 11.45
N ASP A 36 -11.68 4.95 11.94
CA ASP A 36 -13.10 4.78 12.23
C ASP A 36 -13.90 4.55 10.94
N GLU A 37 -13.55 5.24 9.87
CA GLU A 37 -14.18 5.10 8.55
C GLU A 37 -14.01 3.69 8.00
N PHE A 38 -12.84 3.09 8.12
CA PHE A 38 -12.63 1.69 7.74
C PHE A 38 -13.40 0.71 8.62
N LYS A 39 -13.46 0.98 9.92
CA LYS A 39 -14.24 0.14 10.85
C LYS A 39 -15.73 0.19 10.54
N GLU A 40 -16.27 1.37 10.20
CA GLU A 40 -17.65 1.56 9.79
C GLU A 40 -18.01 0.80 8.51
N LEU A 41 -17.04 0.63 7.60
CA LEU A 41 -17.22 -0.19 6.41
C LEU A 41 -17.33 -1.69 6.71
N GLY A 42 -16.88 -2.13 7.89
CA GLY A 42 -16.82 -3.54 8.25
C GLY A 42 -15.45 -4.18 8.10
N CYS A 43 -14.39 -3.39 7.90
CA CYS A 43 -13.02 -3.89 7.85
C CYS A 43 -12.48 -4.19 9.25
N GLN A 44 -11.63 -5.20 9.34
CA GLN A 44 -10.73 -5.37 10.48
C GLN A 44 -9.57 -4.40 10.31
N VAL A 45 -9.32 -3.54 11.29
CA VAL A 45 -8.26 -2.52 11.20
C VAL A 45 -7.15 -2.83 12.20
N TYR A 46 -5.94 -2.92 11.69
CA TYR A 46 -4.72 -3.09 12.47
C TYR A 46 -3.83 -1.87 12.28
N VAL A 47 -3.13 -1.47 13.33
CA VAL A 47 -2.31 -0.26 13.31
C VAL A 47 -0.90 -0.58 13.78
N ALA A 48 0.08 0.00 13.11
CA ALA A 48 1.48 0.01 13.54
C ALA A 48 1.97 1.46 13.64
N THR A 49 2.65 1.78 14.71
CA THR A 49 3.32 3.08 14.89
C THR A 49 4.78 2.85 15.24
N MET A 50 5.66 3.68 14.69
CA MET A 50 7.11 3.55 14.92
C MET A 50 7.47 3.80 16.39
N ASP A 51 6.77 4.71 17.04
CA ASP A 51 6.98 5.03 18.47
C ASP A 51 6.19 4.13 19.42
N GLY A 52 5.32 3.27 18.92
CA GLY A 52 4.48 2.38 19.74
C GLY A 52 3.31 3.07 20.44
N SER A 53 2.97 4.31 20.10
CA SER A 53 1.90 5.07 20.75
C SER A 53 0.50 4.51 20.48
N LEU A 54 0.32 3.72 19.43
CA LEU A 54 -0.92 3.04 19.11
C LEU A 54 -0.62 1.76 18.34
N GLY A 55 -1.33 0.66 18.68
CA GLY A 55 -1.20 -0.62 18.00
C GLY A 55 0.18 -1.27 18.18
N SER A 56 0.63 -1.98 17.16
CA SER A 56 1.94 -2.63 17.15
C SER A 56 3.06 -1.59 17.01
N LYS A 57 4.16 -1.79 17.72
CA LYS A 57 5.35 -0.94 17.54
C LYS A 57 6.16 -1.42 16.35
N GLY A 58 6.40 -0.54 15.40
CA GLY A 58 7.20 -0.83 14.21
C GLY A 58 6.47 -0.52 12.91
N THR A 59 6.71 -1.33 11.89
CA THR A 59 6.18 -1.18 10.53
C THR A 59 4.87 -1.96 10.34
N VAL A 60 4.24 -1.78 9.18
CA VAL A 60 3.05 -2.57 8.80
C VAL A 60 3.35 -4.08 8.77
N LEU A 61 4.57 -4.46 8.40
CA LEU A 61 4.99 -5.86 8.41
C LEU A 61 5.04 -6.44 9.82
N ASP A 62 5.46 -5.64 10.81
CA ASP A 62 5.46 -6.04 12.21
C ASP A 62 4.03 -6.25 12.71
N ALA A 63 3.10 -5.39 12.32
CA ALA A 63 1.69 -5.54 12.64
C ALA A 63 1.08 -6.80 12.01
N ILE A 64 1.42 -7.11 10.77
CA ILE A 64 0.96 -8.32 10.08
C ILE A 64 1.46 -9.57 10.82
N LYS A 65 2.73 -9.60 11.20
CA LYS A 65 3.32 -10.71 11.95
C LYS A 65 2.70 -10.89 13.32
N GLU A 66 2.60 -9.80 14.07
CA GLU A 66 2.13 -9.80 15.46
C GLU A 66 0.66 -10.24 15.56
N ASN A 67 -0.16 -9.85 14.60
CA ASN A 67 -1.59 -10.20 14.55
C ASN A 67 -1.88 -11.46 13.73
N ASP A 68 -0.85 -12.14 13.23
CA ASP A 68 -0.97 -13.37 12.43
C ASP A 68 -1.96 -13.23 11.28
N ILE A 69 -1.85 -12.13 10.55
CA ILE A 69 -2.74 -11.82 9.43
C ILE A 69 -2.31 -12.65 8.21
N SER A 70 -3.22 -13.47 7.71
CA SER A 70 -3.04 -14.18 6.44
C SER A 70 -3.93 -13.56 5.37
N CYS A 71 -3.42 -13.50 4.14
CA CYS A 71 -4.16 -12.94 3.02
C CYS A 71 -3.74 -13.62 1.71
N ASP A 72 -4.70 -13.69 0.78
CA ASP A 72 -4.46 -14.22 -0.56
C ASP A 72 -4.02 -13.13 -1.54
N PHE A 73 -4.28 -11.87 -1.20
CA PHE A 73 -4.12 -10.74 -2.11
C PHE A 73 -3.88 -9.46 -1.34
N ILE A 74 -2.91 -8.65 -1.79
CA ILE A 74 -2.54 -7.40 -1.13
C ILE A 74 -2.70 -6.20 -2.07
N LEU A 75 -3.26 -5.13 -1.52
CA LEU A 75 -3.21 -3.81 -2.13
C LEU A 75 -2.41 -2.89 -1.20
N ALA A 76 -1.36 -2.29 -1.70
CA ALA A 76 -0.48 -1.46 -0.89
C ALA A 76 -0.20 -0.10 -1.53
N CYS A 77 -0.19 0.91 -0.70
CA CYS A 77 0.21 2.26 -1.09
C CYS A 77 0.95 2.91 0.09
N GLY A 78 2.04 3.58 -0.17
CA GLY A 78 2.81 4.24 0.87
C GLY A 78 4.27 4.46 0.48
N PRO A 79 5.14 4.69 1.49
CA PRO A 79 6.55 4.93 1.25
C PRO A 79 7.26 3.78 0.54
N LEU A 80 8.22 4.11 -0.31
CA LEU A 80 8.96 3.13 -1.10
C LEU A 80 9.61 2.01 -0.28
N PRO A 81 10.23 2.27 0.88
CA PRO A 81 10.78 1.19 1.72
C PRO A 81 9.74 0.15 2.14
N MET A 82 8.53 0.59 2.50
CA MET A 82 7.42 -0.29 2.85
C MET A 82 6.98 -1.12 1.64
N LEU A 83 6.78 -0.50 0.49
CA LEU A 83 6.39 -1.19 -0.74
C LEU A 83 7.46 -2.19 -1.18
N ARG A 84 8.73 -1.86 -1.05
CA ARG A 84 9.85 -2.76 -1.34
C ARG A 84 9.81 -3.99 -0.45
N ALA A 85 9.60 -3.82 0.85
CA ALA A 85 9.51 -4.92 1.80
C ALA A 85 8.30 -5.83 1.51
N LEU A 86 7.14 -5.25 1.23
CA LEU A 86 5.94 -6.00 0.86
C LEU A 86 6.13 -6.75 -0.46
N ASN A 87 6.70 -6.10 -1.46
CA ASN A 87 6.95 -6.70 -2.78
C ASN A 87 7.92 -7.88 -2.73
N SER A 88 8.83 -7.90 -1.74
CA SER A 88 9.75 -9.03 -1.54
C SER A 88 9.12 -10.23 -0.85
N GLN A 89 8.09 -10.01 -0.02
CA GLN A 89 7.46 -11.06 0.78
C GLN A 89 6.17 -11.62 0.15
N TYR A 90 5.47 -10.82 -0.61
CA TYR A 90 4.19 -11.20 -1.21
C TYR A 90 4.27 -11.11 -2.73
N LYS A 91 3.56 -12.01 -3.41
CA LYS A 91 3.61 -12.13 -4.88
C LYS A 91 2.28 -11.87 -5.57
N LYS A 92 1.19 -11.84 -4.81
CA LYS A 92 -0.16 -11.59 -5.36
C LYS A 92 -0.71 -10.28 -4.82
N GLY A 93 -0.97 -9.36 -5.72
CA GLY A 93 -1.55 -8.08 -5.40
C GLY A 93 -1.01 -6.96 -6.26
N TYR A 94 -1.33 -5.75 -5.87
CA TYR A 94 -0.91 -4.54 -6.56
C TYR A 94 -0.29 -3.54 -5.59
N ILE A 95 0.68 -2.80 -6.08
CA ILE A 95 1.29 -1.68 -5.38
C ILE A 95 1.02 -0.40 -6.16
N SER A 96 0.69 0.66 -5.44
CA SER A 96 0.54 2.00 -6.01
C SER A 96 1.80 2.80 -5.71
N LEU A 97 2.51 3.18 -6.76
CA LEU A 97 3.75 3.93 -6.65
C LEU A 97 3.49 5.43 -6.67
N GLU A 98 4.24 6.15 -5.87
CA GLU A 98 4.32 7.60 -5.90
C GLU A 98 5.68 8.01 -6.46
N ALA A 99 5.70 8.98 -7.35
CA ALA A 99 6.92 9.51 -7.93
C ALA A 99 6.80 11.03 -8.10
N ARG A 100 7.95 11.70 -8.08
CA ARG A 100 7.97 13.11 -8.46
C ARG A 100 7.62 13.24 -9.91
N MET A 101 6.61 14.04 -10.19
CA MET A 101 6.10 14.27 -11.53
C MET A 101 6.60 15.60 -12.08
N ALA A 102 7.10 15.61 -13.32
CA ALA A 102 7.32 16.84 -14.06
C ALA A 102 6.18 17.06 -15.05
N CYS A 103 6.07 16.25 -16.10
CA CYS A 103 5.02 16.45 -17.11
C CYS A 103 3.68 15.77 -16.76
N GLY A 104 3.68 14.68 -16.00
CA GLY A 104 2.49 13.90 -15.67
C GLY A 104 1.82 13.17 -16.83
N MET A 105 2.35 13.30 -18.04
CA MET A 105 1.73 12.76 -19.26
C MET A 105 2.60 11.70 -19.99
N GLY A 106 3.73 11.34 -19.40
CA GLY A 106 4.59 10.30 -19.97
C GLY A 106 5.63 10.79 -20.97
N ALA A 107 5.86 12.09 -21.10
CA ALA A 107 6.79 12.65 -22.07
C ALA A 107 8.24 12.80 -21.56
N CYS A 108 8.42 13.19 -20.30
CA CYS A 108 9.72 13.64 -19.78
C CYS A 108 10.57 12.54 -19.14
N MET A 109 10.08 11.35 -18.92
CA MET A 109 10.78 10.24 -18.25
C MET A 109 11.20 10.52 -16.79
N GLY A 110 10.67 11.58 -16.17
CA GLY A 110 11.03 11.98 -14.79
C GLY A 110 10.55 11.03 -13.70
N CYS A 111 9.49 10.25 -13.97
CA CYS A 111 8.91 9.29 -13.03
C CYS A 111 9.16 7.82 -13.43
N VAL A 112 10.29 7.56 -14.10
CA VAL A 112 10.57 6.22 -14.64
C VAL A 112 10.92 5.24 -13.52
N VAL A 113 10.39 4.02 -13.66
CA VAL A 113 10.79 2.84 -12.89
C VAL A 113 11.15 1.72 -13.87
N LYS A 114 11.84 0.70 -13.41
CA LYS A 114 12.18 -0.46 -14.24
C LYS A 114 11.28 -1.64 -13.92
N ASP A 115 10.88 -2.39 -14.94
CA ASP A 115 10.29 -3.70 -14.71
C ASP A 115 11.38 -4.76 -14.49
N ILE A 116 10.97 -5.99 -14.20
CA ILE A 116 11.90 -7.11 -13.94
C ILE A 116 12.69 -7.52 -15.18
N GLU A 117 12.26 -7.13 -16.36
CA GLU A 117 12.94 -7.40 -17.65
C GLU A 117 13.86 -6.25 -18.06
N GLY A 118 13.88 -5.15 -17.30
CA GLY A 118 14.72 -3.99 -17.55
C GLY A 118 14.09 -2.92 -18.42
N HIS A 119 12.82 -3.06 -18.80
CA HIS A 119 12.11 -2.04 -19.55
C HIS A 119 11.77 -0.84 -18.66
N SER A 120 11.71 0.32 -19.29
CA SER A 120 11.35 1.57 -18.59
C SER A 120 9.85 1.79 -18.62
N LEU A 121 9.25 1.91 -17.42
CA LEU A 121 7.84 2.24 -17.21
C LEU A 121 7.73 3.61 -16.58
N ARG A 122 6.70 4.36 -16.91
CA ARG A 122 6.46 5.69 -16.34
C ARG A 122 5.28 5.63 -15.38
N VAL A 123 5.51 6.01 -14.14
CA VAL A 123 4.46 5.95 -13.10
C VAL A 123 3.23 6.77 -13.51
N CYS A 124 3.42 7.92 -14.16
CA CYS A 124 2.32 8.78 -14.59
C CYS A 124 1.46 8.24 -15.73
N LYS A 125 2.03 7.37 -16.58
CA LYS A 125 1.36 6.87 -17.80
C LYS A 125 1.07 5.37 -17.72
N ASP A 126 2.07 4.58 -17.33
CA ASP A 126 1.99 3.12 -17.30
C ASP A 126 1.44 2.59 -15.96
N GLY A 127 1.47 3.42 -14.91
CA GLY A 127 0.92 3.17 -13.59
C GLY A 127 -0.19 4.16 -13.24
N PRO A 128 -0.33 4.60 -11.97
CA PRO A 128 0.59 4.35 -10.84
C PRO A 128 0.52 2.97 -10.21
N VAL A 129 -0.46 2.15 -10.56
CA VAL A 129 -0.69 0.84 -9.96
C VAL A 129 -0.02 -0.23 -10.81
N PHE A 130 0.82 -1.02 -10.16
CA PHE A 130 1.55 -2.13 -10.80
C PHE A 130 1.33 -3.42 -10.02
N GLU A 131 1.30 -4.52 -10.73
CA GLU A 131 1.25 -5.85 -10.14
C GLU A 131 2.51 -6.14 -9.34
N MET A 132 2.35 -6.77 -8.17
CA MET A 132 3.48 -7.17 -7.33
C MET A 132 4.43 -8.11 -8.07
N GLY A 133 5.73 -7.91 -7.89
CA GLY A 133 6.75 -8.68 -8.57
C GLY A 133 7.06 -8.24 -10.01
N LYS A 134 6.32 -7.25 -10.53
CA LYS A 134 6.51 -6.77 -11.91
C LYS A 134 7.50 -5.63 -12.05
N VAL A 135 7.68 -4.85 -11.01
CA VAL A 135 8.59 -3.70 -11.00
C VAL A 135 9.71 -3.90 -9.99
N VAL A 136 10.87 -3.36 -10.33
CA VAL A 136 12.05 -3.33 -9.43
C VAL A 136 11.98 -2.04 -8.61
N LEU A 137 11.94 -2.22 -7.29
CA LEU A 137 11.81 -1.10 -6.35
C LEU A 137 13.11 -0.78 -5.63
#